data_8a8dec82f0b87c160f58897fbb5068ac
#
_entry.id   8a8dec82f0b87c160f58897fbb5068ac
#
_cell.length_a   1.000
_cell.length_b   1.000
_cell.length_c   1.000
_cell.angle_alpha   90.00
_cell.angle_beta   90.00
_cell.angle_gamma   90.00
#
_symmetry.space_group_name_H-M   'P 1'
#
loop_
_entity.id
_entity.type
_entity.pdbx_description
1 polymer ?
#
loop_
_entity_poly.entity_id
_entity_poly.type
_entity_poly.pdbx_seq_one_letter_code
_entity_poly.pdbx_strand_id
1 'polypeptide(L)'
;MGSKTILNVRFHEKIGCLFFGSPGILRRRGCFFDGVSSRWLAQCGYLRTDTAVGILQVNRSQRNVQATAVSPMHPCVRPEQVMTTLRSYATMNTQQPGPMPEYQVDPYRLLEDDLKDVYSYIKTVLRRNTYQEGLYEIATYYFDGNGKALRPMVAILMARAINYHMYKENSALLASQREVAMISEMIHTASLVHDDVIDQSDFRRGKPSVNVMWNHKQVTMAGDFILAIASMMIARLKNNEVTLVLSQVVTDLVQGEFMQLGSKETENERFAHYLTKTYRKTASLMANSVKSVALLAGADEQLSELAYQYGRNIGLGFQLVDDLLDFVSSSAMMGKPTAADLKLGLATAPVLFACEKYPELNPMIMRRFQEPGDVERAFELVHKSKGLEQTQFLAKQHCQEAVRIANMLKDSPFQKGLLVTADYVLNRMK
;
A
#
# COMPACT_ATOMS: atom_id res chain seq x y z
N MET A 1 59.75 -6.40 20.30
CA MET A 1 59.62 -4.98 19.91
C MET A 1 59.09 -4.94 18.50
N GLY A 2 57.84 -4.54 18.30
CA GLY A 2 57.16 -4.50 17.00
C GLY A 2 55.73 -4.02 17.18
N SER A 3 55.56 -2.73 17.06
CA SER A 3 54.32 -1.99 17.28
C SER A 3 53.25 -2.40 16.30
N LYS A 4 52.07 -2.83 16.78
CA LYS A 4 50.84 -3.01 16.00
C LYS A 4 50.05 -1.70 16.04
N THR A 5 50.05 -0.98 14.92
CA THR A 5 49.20 0.19 14.71
C THR A 5 47.80 -0.28 14.35
N ILE A 6 46.82 -0.01 15.23
CA ILE A 6 45.41 -0.25 15.01
C ILE A 6 44.86 0.96 14.25
N LEU A 7 44.41 0.75 13.01
CA LEU A 7 43.69 1.74 12.23
C LEU A 7 42.22 1.71 12.68
N ASN A 8 41.82 2.66 13.52
CA ASN A 8 40.44 2.92 13.89
C ASN A 8 39.85 3.88 12.84
N VAL A 9 39.11 3.35 11.87
CA VAL A 9 38.34 4.16 10.91
C VAL A 9 37.01 4.48 11.53
N ARG A 10 36.87 5.71 12.02
CA ARG A 10 35.57 6.29 12.41
C ARG A 10 34.70 6.50 11.18
N PHE A 11 33.61 5.73 11.08
CA PHE A 11 32.62 5.80 10.00
C PHE A 11 31.43 6.72 10.37
N HIS A 12 31.68 7.86 11.02
CA HIS A 12 30.60 8.66 11.60
C HIS A 12 30.47 10.12 11.13
N GLU A 13 31.18 10.57 10.11
CA GLU A 13 31.14 12.00 9.76
C GLU A 13 30.92 12.38 8.28
N LYS A 14 30.39 11.52 7.42
CA LYS A 14 30.17 11.89 6.00
C LYS A 14 28.76 11.64 5.44
N ILE A 15 27.74 11.37 6.24
CA ILE A 15 26.35 11.32 5.76
C ILE A 15 25.54 12.59 6.09
N GLY A 16 26.14 13.55 6.82
CA GLY A 16 25.47 14.77 7.29
C GLY A 16 25.42 15.97 6.34
N CYS A 17 26.01 15.93 5.14
CA CYS A 17 26.19 17.13 4.31
C CYS A 17 25.45 17.17 2.97
N LEU A 18 24.41 16.37 2.76
CA LEU A 18 23.64 16.38 1.50
C LEU A 18 22.18 16.87 1.60
N PHE A 19 21.73 17.33 2.77
CA PHE A 19 20.33 17.73 2.94
C PHE A 19 20.11 18.99 3.78
N PHE A 20 20.86 20.08 3.60
CA PHE A 20 20.41 21.39 4.10
C PHE A 20 20.96 22.52 3.22
N GLY A 21 20.20 22.91 2.22
CA GLY A 21 20.29 24.20 1.57
C GLY A 21 19.21 25.14 2.16
N SER A 22 19.64 26.23 2.78
CA SER A 22 18.81 27.22 3.46
C SER A 22 17.84 27.96 2.52
N PRO A 23 16.66 28.42 3.02
CA PRO A 23 15.64 29.08 2.22
C PRO A 23 15.92 30.56 2.08
N GLY A 24 16.09 31.02 0.84
CA GLY A 24 16.05 32.43 0.47
C GLY A 24 14.63 32.95 0.32
N ILE A 25 14.34 34.04 1.00
CA ILE A 25 13.09 34.78 1.03
C ILE A 25 12.78 35.36 -0.36
N LEU A 26 11.61 35.05 -0.91
CA LEU A 26 10.99 35.89 -1.95
C LEU A 26 9.49 36.02 -1.69
N ARG A 27 9.13 37.21 -1.13
CA ARG A 27 7.76 37.72 -1.10
C ARG A 27 7.29 38.03 -2.53
N ARG A 28 6.15 37.45 -2.94
CA ARG A 28 5.24 38.10 -3.90
C ARG A 28 3.79 37.92 -3.50
N ARG A 29 3.07 39.03 -3.65
CA ARG A 29 1.69 39.28 -3.25
C ARG A 29 0.69 38.46 -4.05
N GLY A 30 -0.33 37.99 -3.36
CA GLY A 30 -1.76 38.15 -3.58
C GLY A 30 -2.38 37.45 -4.77
N CYS A 31 -3.13 36.43 -4.44
CA CYS A 31 -4.51 36.27 -4.92
C CYS A 31 -5.20 35.33 -3.92
N PHE A 32 -6.16 35.89 -3.20
CA PHE A 32 -7.12 35.15 -2.39
C PHE A 32 -8.04 34.39 -3.36
N PHE A 33 -8.00 33.09 -3.33
CA PHE A 33 -9.08 32.22 -3.80
C PHE A 33 -9.33 31.17 -2.74
N ASP A 34 -10.59 31.03 -2.36
CA ASP A 34 -11.07 30.10 -1.36
C ASP A 34 -10.59 28.68 -1.63
N GLY A 35 -9.61 28.25 -0.82
CA GLY A 35 -8.78 27.08 -1.10
C GLY A 35 -9.23 25.76 -0.47
N VAL A 36 -10.53 25.52 -0.21
CA VAL A 36 -10.96 24.30 0.49
C VAL A 36 -11.21 23.12 -0.46
N SER A 37 -11.59 23.35 -1.72
CA SER A 37 -12.00 22.24 -2.59
C SER A 37 -10.87 21.56 -3.39
N SER A 38 -9.83 22.31 -3.77
CA SER A 38 -8.77 21.76 -4.63
C SER A 38 -7.71 20.94 -3.88
N ARG A 39 -7.42 21.26 -2.61
CA ARG A 39 -6.51 20.48 -1.77
C ARG A 39 -7.08 19.11 -1.41
N TRP A 40 -8.38 19.03 -1.19
CA TRP A 40 -9.08 17.78 -0.82
C TRP A 40 -8.99 16.73 -1.94
N LEU A 41 -9.15 17.18 -3.20
CA LEU A 41 -9.11 16.31 -4.37
C LEU A 41 -7.70 15.79 -4.70
N ALA A 42 -6.67 16.60 -4.43
CA ALA A 42 -5.27 16.17 -4.56
C ALA A 42 -4.89 15.12 -3.52
N GLN A 43 -5.42 15.21 -2.30
CA GLN A 43 -5.17 14.25 -1.23
C GLN A 43 -5.85 12.90 -1.44
N CYS A 44 -7.02 12.88 -2.10
CA CYS A 44 -7.72 11.63 -2.40
C CYS A 44 -7.12 10.83 -3.57
N GLY A 45 -6.08 11.32 -4.22
CA GLY A 45 -5.47 10.67 -5.38
C GLY A 45 -6.33 10.70 -6.65
N TYR A 46 -7.39 11.52 -6.66
CA TYR A 46 -8.24 11.74 -7.83
C TYR A 46 -7.77 12.90 -8.71
N LEU A 47 -6.82 13.71 -8.22
CA LEU A 47 -6.14 14.74 -9.01
C LEU A 47 -4.64 14.42 -8.99
N ARG A 48 -4.10 14.05 -10.15
CA ARG A 48 -2.66 14.17 -10.38
C ARG A 48 -2.32 15.67 -10.38
N THR A 49 -1.66 16.14 -9.35
CA THR A 49 -0.89 17.39 -9.45
C THR A 49 0.43 17.00 -10.12
N ASP A 50 0.48 17.07 -11.45
CA ASP A 50 1.74 17.10 -12.18
C ASP A 50 2.45 18.41 -11.82
N THR A 51 3.21 18.39 -10.74
CA THR A 51 4.33 19.32 -10.58
C THR A 51 5.45 18.79 -11.46
N ALA A 52 5.44 19.21 -12.72
CA ALA A 52 6.59 19.08 -13.59
C ALA A 52 7.76 19.82 -12.93
N VAL A 53 8.66 19.07 -12.31
CA VAL A 53 9.98 19.58 -11.94
C VAL A 53 10.78 19.65 -13.24
N GLY A 54 10.70 20.81 -13.90
CA GLY A 54 11.55 21.14 -15.02
C GLY A 54 12.99 21.26 -14.52
N ILE A 55 13.85 20.31 -14.90
CA ILE A 55 15.29 20.46 -14.77
C ILE A 55 15.74 21.51 -15.80
N LEU A 56 15.96 22.73 -15.33
CA LEU A 56 16.62 23.77 -16.11
C LEU A 56 18.10 23.42 -16.23
N GLN A 57 18.51 22.82 -17.34
CA GLN A 57 19.90 22.83 -17.76
C GLN A 57 20.23 24.24 -18.28
N VAL A 58 20.96 25.00 -17.49
CA VAL A 58 21.53 26.29 -17.93
C VAL A 58 22.79 26.01 -18.74
N ASN A 59 22.63 25.97 -20.05
CA ASN A 59 23.77 26.01 -20.97
C ASN A 59 24.19 27.48 -21.16
N ARG A 60 25.36 27.88 -20.63
CA ARG A 60 25.97 29.20 -20.78
C ARG A 60 26.59 29.32 -22.16
N SER A 61 25.80 29.45 -23.19
CA SER A 61 26.19 30.22 -24.39
C SER A 61 24.98 30.34 -25.33
N GLN A 62 24.73 31.60 -25.60
CA GLN A 62 23.81 32.13 -26.60
C GLN A 62 22.37 32.42 -26.20
N ARG A 63 22.05 33.66 -26.37
CA ARG A 63 20.76 34.35 -26.28
C ARG A 63 19.79 33.75 -27.27
N ASN A 64 18.71 33.20 -26.77
CA ASN A 64 17.31 33.26 -27.25
C ASN A 64 16.55 32.10 -26.60
N VAL A 65 15.76 32.45 -25.58
CA VAL A 65 14.81 31.52 -24.97
C VAL A 65 13.52 31.60 -25.78
N GLN A 66 13.31 30.66 -26.71
CA GLN A 66 11.98 30.35 -27.20
C GLN A 66 11.39 29.28 -26.29
N ALA A 67 10.37 29.69 -25.54
CA ALA A 67 9.55 28.77 -24.77
C ALA A 67 8.68 27.97 -25.76
N THR A 68 9.08 26.73 -26.02
CA THR A 68 8.17 25.75 -26.66
C THR A 68 7.17 25.30 -25.62
N ALA A 69 5.94 25.76 -25.79
CA ALA A 69 4.80 25.24 -25.03
C ALA A 69 4.57 23.78 -25.40
N VAL A 70 4.81 22.89 -24.43
CA VAL A 70 4.35 21.50 -24.51
C VAL A 70 2.84 21.54 -24.23
N SER A 71 2.05 21.15 -25.21
CA SER A 71 0.60 21.03 -25.10
C SER A 71 0.19 20.13 -23.93
N PRO A 72 -0.76 20.55 -23.09
CA PRO A 72 -1.33 19.66 -22.08
C PRO A 72 -2.29 18.70 -22.77
N MET A 73 -1.88 17.47 -22.96
CA MET A 73 -2.80 16.38 -23.27
C MET A 73 -3.34 15.79 -21.97
N HIS A 74 -4.53 16.16 -21.60
CA HIS A 74 -5.65 15.36 -21.07
C HIS A 74 -6.69 16.32 -20.45
N PRO A 75 -7.99 16.08 -20.63
CA PRO A 75 -9.04 16.96 -20.16
C PRO A 75 -9.05 16.96 -18.63
N CYS A 76 -8.78 18.12 -18.06
CA CYS A 76 -8.94 18.40 -16.65
C CYS A 76 -10.41 18.14 -16.28
N VAL A 77 -10.68 17.12 -15.48
CA VAL A 77 -12.02 16.88 -14.93
C VAL A 77 -12.36 18.09 -14.05
N ARG A 78 -13.45 18.80 -14.40
CA ARG A 78 -13.82 20.01 -13.67
C ARG A 78 -14.18 19.70 -12.22
N PRO A 79 -13.83 20.55 -11.25
CA PRO A 79 -14.17 20.36 -9.84
C PRO A 79 -15.66 20.08 -9.58
N GLU A 80 -16.54 20.62 -10.40
CA GLU A 80 -17.98 20.41 -10.34
C GLU A 80 -18.39 18.95 -10.64
N GLN A 81 -17.67 18.26 -11.53
CA GLN A 81 -17.93 16.84 -11.83
C GLN A 81 -17.52 15.93 -10.69
N VAL A 82 -16.45 16.28 -9.97
CA VAL A 82 -15.98 15.52 -8.80
C VAL A 82 -16.90 15.76 -7.60
N MET A 83 -17.36 17.02 -7.39
CA MET A 83 -18.37 17.31 -6.35
C MET A 83 -19.71 16.65 -6.64
N THR A 84 -20.10 16.53 -7.90
CA THR A 84 -21.29 15.78 -8.30
C THR A 84 -21.11 14.29 -8.02
N THR A 85 -19.92 13.74 -8.26
CA THR A 85 -19.58 12.35 -7.95
C THR A 85 -19.55 12.12 -6.43
N LEU A 86 -18.97 13.03 -5.64
CA LEU A 86 -18.97 12.93 -4.16
C LEU A 86 -20.34 13.13 -3.54
N ARG A 87 -21.16 14.07 -4.04
CA ARG A 87 -22.59 14.17 -3.66
C ARG A 87 -23.37 12.95 -4.10
N SER A 88 -23.05 12.36 -5.24
CA SER A 88 -23.59 11.06 -5.69
C SER A 88 -23.18 9.93 -4.75
N TYR A 89 -21.99 9.93 -4.15
CA TYR A 89 -21.60 8.99 -3.09
C TYR A 89 -22.40 9.19 -1.80
N ALA A 90 -22.71 10.44 -1.43
CA ALA A 90 -23.51 10.77 -0.25
C ALA A 90 -25.02 10.56 -0.46
N THR A 91 -25.50 10.60 -1.70
CA THR A 91 -26.92 10.44 -2.08
C THR A 91 -27.20 9.18 -2.91
N MET A 92 -26.18 8.33 -3.15
CA MET A 92 -26.40 7.10 -3.89
C MET A 92 -27.40 6.21 -3.17
N ASN A 93 -28.51 6.07 -3.87
CA ASN A 93 -29.52 5.07 -3.70
C ASN A 93 -29.04 3.84 -2.93
N THR A 94 -29.78 3.50 -1.89
CA THR A 94 -29.70 2.28 -1.08
C THR A 94 -29.90 0.98 -1.85
N GLN A 95 -29.66 0.93 -3.15
CA GLN A 95 -29.54 -0.35 -3.86
C GLN A 95 -28.28 -1.03 -3.38
N GLN A 96 -28.45 -2.02 -2.51
CA GLN A 96 -27.36 -2.90 -2.13
C GLN A 96 -26.70 -3.44 -3.41
N PRO A 97 -25.37 -3.37 -3.52
CA PRO A 97 -24.67 -4.00 -4.63
C PRO A 97 -25.10 -5.46 -4.73
N GLY A 98 -25.40 -5.93 -5.95
CA GLY A 98 -25.79 -7.32 -6.19
C GLY A 98 -24.78 -8.33 -5.66
N PRO A 99 -25.11 -9.63 -5.55
CA PRO A 99 -24.15 -10.65 -5.18
C PRO A 99 -23.01 -10.69 -6.21
N MET A 100 -21.79 -10.99 -5.73
CA MET A 100 -20.65 -11.22 -6.63
C MET A 100 -20.89 -12.50 -7.43
N PRO A 101 -20.49 -12.55 -8.72
CA PRO A 101 -20.62 -13.77 -9.52
C PRO A 101 -19.86 -14.94 -8.90
N GLU A 102 -20.46 -16.12 -8.88
CA GLU A 102 -19.82 -17.34 -8.41
C GLU A 102 -18.92 -17.91 -9.53
N TYR A 103 -17.61 -17.92 -9.33
CA TYR A 103 -16.64 -18.48 -10.27
C TYR A 103 -16.04 -19.77 -9.70
N GLN A 104 -15.99 -20.83 -10.51
CA GLN A 104 -15.48 -22.15 -10.11
C GLN A 104 -13.95 -22.28 -10.18
N VAL A 105 -13.20 -21.19 -10.03
CA VAL A 105 -11.73 -21.19 -10.13
C VAL A 105 -11.12 -20.88 -8.76
N ASP A 106 -10.27 -21.78 -8.26
CA ASP A 106 -9.45 -21.51 -7.08
C ASP A 106 -8.10 -20.89 -7.52
N PRO A 107 -7.82 -19.62 -7.18
CA PRO A 107 -6.59 -18.94 -7.58
C PRO A 107 -5.32 -19.61 -7.07
N TYR A 108 -5.34 -20.20 -5.88
CA TYR A 108 -4.18 -20.88 -5.31
C TYR A 108 -3.88 -22.21 -6.01
N ARG A 109 -4.91 -23.00 -6.33
CA ARG A 109 -4.76 -24.21 -7.14
C ARG A 109 -4.30 -23.91 -8.56
N LEU A 110 -4.85 -22.83 -9.16
CA LEU A 110 -4.46 -22.38 -10.50
C LEU A 110 -2.97 -22.02 -10.58
N LEU A 111 -2.39 -21.50 -9.49
CA LEU A 111 -1.01 -21.03 -9.42
C LEU A 111 -0.13 -21.90 -8.52
N GLU A 112 -0.53 -23.12 -8.21
CA GLU A 112 0.21 -24.00 -7.28
C GLU A 112 1.69 -24.12 -7.67
N ASP A 113 1.97 -24.39 -8.94
CA ASP A 113 3.35 -24.50 -9.45
C ASP A 113 4.13 -23.18 -9.42
N ASP A 114 3.46 -22.04 -9.58
CA ASP A 114 4.10 -20.74 -9.54
C ASP A 114 4.41 -20.28 -8.11
N LEU A 115 3.59 -20.68 -7.15
CA LEU A 115 3.68 -20.23 -5.76
C LEU A 115 4.53 -21.14 -4.87
N LYS A 116 4.65 -22.44 -5.18
CA LYS A 116 5.29 -23.43 -4.30
C LYS A 116 6.71 -23.07 -3.85
N ASP A 117 7.49 -22.42 -4.71
CA ASP A 117 8.90 -22.15 -4.47
C ASP A 117 9.19 -20.69 -4.04
N VAL A 118 8.17 -19.85 -3.88
CA VAL A 118 8.35 -18.40 -3.60
C VAL A 118 9.17 -18.19 -2.32
N TYR A 119 8.79 -18.82 -1.22
CA TYR A 119 9.49 -18.63 0.07
C TYR A 119 10.86 -19.31 0.10
N SER A 120 11.02 -20.46 -0.50
CA SER A 120 12.33 -21.16 -0.58
C SER A 120 13.33 -20.37 -1.42
N TYR A 121 12.86 -19.76 -2.51
CA TYR A 121 13.69 -18.88 -3.34
C TYR A 121 14.09 -17.61 -2.59
N ILE A 122 13.16 -16.94 -1.90
CA ILE A 122 13.45 -15.75 -1.09
C ILE A 122 14.51 -16.09 -0.04
N LYS A 123 14.35 -17.18 0.72
CA LYS A 123 15.35 -17.64 1.70
C LYS A 123 16.71 -17.88 1.06
N THR A 124 16.76 -18.48 -0.13
CA THR A 124 18.00 -18.72 -0.87
C THR A 124 18.67 -17.42 -1.26
N VAL A 125 17.91 -16.42 -1.74
CA VAL A 125 18.43 -15.10 -2.09
C VAL A 125 18.97 -14.38 -0.86
N LEU A 126 18.26 -14.39 0.26
CA LEU A 126 18.74 -13.81 1.52
C LEU A 126 20.02 -14.49 2.00
N ARG A 127 20.07 -15.84 1.95
CA ARG A 127 21.27 -16.61 2.36
C ARG A 127 22.50 -16.29 1.54
N ARG A 128 22.37 -16.08 0.25
CA ARG A 128 23.48 -15.71 -0.64
C ARG A 128 24.09 -14.34 -0.35
N ASN A 129 23.39 -13.48 0.38
CA ASN A 129 23.78 -12.10 0.64
C ASN A 129 24.22 -11.85 2.10
N THR A 130 24.28 -12.88 2.96
CA THR A 130 24.82 -12.76 4.32
C THR A 130 25.46 -14.04 4.80
N TYR A 131 26.53 -13.89 5.59
CA TYR A 131 27.17 -14.94 6.35
C TYR A 131 26.84 -14.86 7.85
N GLN A 132 26.10 -13.82 8.26
CA GLN A 132 25.69 -13.60 9.64
C GLN A 132 24.45 -14.45 9.95
N GLU A 133 24.61 -15.51 10.75
CA GLU A 133 23.52 -16.45 11.05
C GLU A 133 22.34 -15.76 11.73
N GLY A 134 22.59 -14.95 12.75
CA GLY A 134 21.53 -14.24 13.46
C GLY A 134 20.74 -13.25 12.58
N LEU A 135 21.41 -12.60 11.60
CA LEU A 135 20.72 -11.75 10.62
C LEU A 135 19.84 -12.57 9.69
N TYR A 136 20.34 -13.72 9.21
CA TYR A 136 19.57 -14.62 8.35
C TYR A 136 18.35 -15.18 9.07
N GLU A 137 18.52 -15.62 10.32
CA GLU A 137 17.44 -16.17 11.15
C GLU A 137 16.30 -15.15 11.30
N ILE A 138 16.59 -13.92 11.71
CA ILE A 138 15.59 -12.87 11.87
C ILE A 138 14.94 -12.53 10.52
N ALA A 139 15.75 -12.31 9.47
CA ALA A 139 15.26 -11.92 8.14
C ALA A 139 14.38 -12.99 7.50
N THR A 140 14.52 -14.26 7.88
CA THR A 140 13.73 -15.36 7.31
C THR A 140 12.56 -15.81 8.17
N TYR A 141 12.41 -15.25 9.37
CA TYR A 141 11.45 -15.71 10.37
C TYR A 141 9.99 -15.73 9.88
N TYR A 142 9.59 -14.73 9.08
CA TYR A 142 8.24 -14.64 8.53
C TYR A 142 8.07 -15.27 7.14
N PHE A 143 9.12 -15.82 6.54
CA PHE A 143 9.02 -16.60 5.30
C PHE A 143 8.83 -18.10 5.59
N ASP A 144 7.97 -18.45 6.54
CA ASP A 144 7.74 -19.81 7.02
C ASP A 144 6.60 -20.55 6.29
N GLY A 145 5.94 -19.91 5.35
CA GLY A 145 4.81 -20.46 4.60
C GLY A 145 3.44 -20.31 5.29
N ASN A 146 3.38 -19.78 6.51
CA ASN A 146 2.12 -19.53 7.23
C ASN A 146 1.35 -18.31 6.71
N GLY A 147 1.92 -17.54 5.79
CA GLY A 147 1.24 -16.45 5.08
C GLY A 147 0.40 -16.97 3.92
N LYS A 148 -0.70 -16.28 3.61
CA LYS A 148 -1.56 -16.61 2.46
C LYS A 148 -0.93 -16.27 1.10
N ALA A 149 0.28 -15.71 1.04
CA ALA A 149 0.97 -15.26 -0.18
C ALA A 149 0.05 -14.49 -1.16
N LEU A 150 -0.87 -13.67 -0.62
CA LEU A 150 -1.87 -12.96 -1.44
C LEU A 150 -1.22 -12.01 -2.45
N ARG A 151 -0.16 -11.31 -2.05
CA ARG A 151 0.55 -10.35 -2.94
C ARG A 151 1.24 -11.05 -4.09
N PRO A 152 2.06 -12.08 -3.87
CA PRO A 152 2.60 -12.89 -4.97
C PRO A 152 1.51 -13.48 -5.86
N MET A 153 0.44 -14.03 -5.29
CA MET A 153 -0.67 -14.59 -6.04
C MET A 153 -1.30 -13.57 -6.98
N VAL A 154 -1.64 -12.38 -6.48
CA VAL A 154 -2.27 -11.32 -7.28
C VAL A 154 -1.32 -10.82 -8.39
N ALA A 155 -0.02 -10.67 -8.07
CA ALA A 155 0.97 -10.25 -9.07
C ALA A 155 1.13 -11.29 -10.19
N ILE A 156 1.17 -12.57 -9.86
CA ILE A 156 1.29 -13.65 -10.86
C ILE A 156 -0.01 -13.81 -11.67
N LEU A 157 -1.19 -13.73 -11.05
CA LEU A 157 -2.47 -13.73 -11.77
C LEU A 157 -2.52 -12.61 -12.79
N MET A 158 -2.17 -11.39 -12.38
CA MET A 158 -2.17 -10.23 -13.29
C MET A 158 -1.15 -10.41 -14.41
N ALA A 159 0.05 -10.87 -14.10
CA ALA A 159 1.08 -11.14 -15.10
C ALA A 159 0.60 -12.12 -16.17
N ARG A 160 0.06 -13.25 -15.75
CA ARG A 160 -0.46 -14.28 -16.69
C ARG A 160 -1.70 -13.82 -17.47
N ALA A 161 -2.60 -13.06 -16.82
CA ALA A 161 -3.78 -12.49 -17.48
C ALA A 161 -3.40 -11.46 -18.56
N ILE A 162 -2.42 -10.58 -18.26
CA ILE A 162 -1.90 -9.61 -19.22
C ILE A 162 -1.15 -10.30 -20.36
N ASN A 163 -0.28 -11.27 -20.05
CA ASN A 163 0.43 -12.02 -21.07
C ASN A 163 -0.56 -12.71 -22.02
N TYR A 164 -1.61 -13.35 -21.49
CA TYR A 164 -2.68 -13.95 -22.27
C TYR A 164 -3.44 -12.92 -23.13
N HIS A 165 -3.71 -11.75 -22.55
CA HIS A 165 -4.39 -10.65 -23.25
C HIS A 165 -3.58 -10.13 -24.45
N MET A 166 -2.26 -9.97 -24.30
CA MET A 166 -1.38 -9.36 -25.29
C MET A 166 -0.84 -10.35 -26.32
N TYR A 167 -0.48 -11.57 -25.91
CA TYR A 167 0.33 -12.50 -26.70
C TYR A 167 -0.46 -13.69 -27.27
N LYS A 168 -1.64 -13.43 -27.82
CA LYS A 168 -2.45 -14.45 -28.52
C LYS A 168 -2.64 -15.72 -27.68
N GLU A 169 -3.09 -15.52 -26.44
CA GLU A 169 -3.39 -16.60 -25.49
C GLU A 169 -2.15 -17.31 -24.88
N ASN A 170 -0.96 -16.77 -25.08
CA ASN A 170 0.22 -17.24 -24.38
C ASN A 170 0.29 -16.60 -22.98
N SER A 171 0.05 -17.38 -21.93
CA SER A 171 0.06 -16.94 -20.54
C SER A 171 1.35 -17.26 -19.81
N ALA A 172 2.44 -17.61 -20.51
CA ALA A 172 3.71 -17.94 -19.88
C ALA A 172 4.22 -16.79 -18.99
N LEU A 173 4.57 -17.12 -17.76
CA LEU A 173 5.11 -16.15 -16.80
C LEU A 173 6.56 -15.83 -17.13
N LEU A 174 6.89 -14.55 -17.28
CA LEU A 174 8.27 -14.10 -17.47
C LEU A 174 9.05 -14.22 -16.15
N ALA A 175 10.35 -14.53 -16.24
CA ALA A 175 11.21 -14.60 -15.06
C ALA A 175 11.21 -13.27 -14.28
N SER A 176 11.25 -12.14 -14.97
CA SER A 176 11.18 -10.79 -14.37
C SER A 176 9.84 -10.52 -13.66
N GLN A 177 8.72 -11.01 -14.19
CA GLN A 177 7.41 -10.90 -13.53
C GLN A 177 7.35 -11.74 -12.26
N ARG A 178 7.94 -12.95 -12.29
CA ARG A 178 8.07 -13.80 -11.11
C ARG A 178 8.94 -13.13 -10.03
N GLU A 179 10.02 -12.47 -10.41
CA GLU A 179 10.85 -11.70 -9.48
C GLU A 179 10.06 -10.57 -8.81
N VAL A 180 9.20 -9.84 -9.53
CA VAL A 180 8.33 -8.80 -8.94
C VAL A 180 7.40 -9.40 -7.88
N ALA A 181 6.83 -10.57 -8.10
CA ALA A 181 5.99 -11.24 -7.10
C ALA A 181 6.77 -11.54 -5.80
N MET A 182 8.01 -11.98 -5.92
CA MET A 182 8.89 -12.22 -4.76
C MET A 182 9.32 -10.91 -4.08
N ILE A 183 9.68 -9.89 -4.85
CA ILE A 183 10.02 -8.54 -4.36
C ILE A 183 8.84 -7.97 -3.56
N SER A 184 7.61 -8.11 -4.04
CA SER A 184 6.43 -7.61 -3.33
C SER A 184 6.24 -8.27 -1.96
N GLU A 185 6.49 -9.58 -1.85
CA GLU A 185 6.42 -10.30 -0.58
C GLU A 185 7.59 -9.94 0.35
N MET A 186 8.78 -9.68 -0.20
CA MET A 186 9.93 -9.21 0.59
C MET A 186 9.69 -7.82 1.18
N ILE A 187 9.21 -6.86 0.38
CA ILE A 187 8.88 -5.51 0.85
C ILE A 187 7.79 -5.58 1.92
N HIS A 188 6.75 -6.39 1.70
CA HIS A 188 5.70 -6.59 2.70
C HIS A 188 6.25 -7.18 4.00
N THR A 189 7.08 -8.22 3.90
CA THR A 189 7.64 -8.86 5.10
C THR A 189 8.56 -7.91 5.87
N ALA A 190 9.36 -7.10 5.17
CA ALA A 190 10.18 -6.07 5.79
C ALA A 190 9.32 -5.04 6.54
N SER A 191 8.20 -4.59 5.95
CA SER A 191 7.28 -3.68 6.64
C SER A 191 6.70 -4.32 7.91
N LEU A 192 6.32 -5.60 7.87
CA LEU A 192 5.84 -6.31 9.06
C LEU A 192 6.90 -6.41 10.17
N VAL A 193 8.17 -6.62 9.79
CA VAL A 193 9.30 -6.67 10.74
C VAL A 193 9.49 -5.32 11.42
N HIS A 194 9.39 -4.22 10.68
CA HIS A 194 9.46 -2.86 11.24
C HIS A 194 8.23 -2.50 12.07
N ASP A 195 7.03 -2.81 11.57
CA ASP A 195 5.76 -2.54 12.26
C ASP A 195 5.71 -3.25 13.62
N ASP A 196 6.19 -4.49 13.74
CA ASP A 196 6.22 -5.22 15.01
C ASP A 196 7.06 -4.51 16.08
N VAL A 197 8.12 -3.80 15.69
CA VAL A 197 8.93 -2.98 16.61
C VAL A 197 8.25 -1.66 16.94
N ILE A 198 7.66 -1.00 15.92
CA ILE A 198 6.99 0.31 16.07
C ILE A 198 5.74 0.16 16.96
N ASP A 199 4.92 -0.85 16.68
CA ASP A 199 3.66 -1.12 17.39
C ASP A 199 3.86 -1.94 18.66
N GLN A 200 5.10 -2.36 18.98
CA GLN A 200 5.44 -3.23 20.11
C GLN A 200 4.57 -4.50 20.17
N SER A 201 4.33 -5.11 19.01
CA SER A 201 3.46 -6.27 18.87
C SER A 201 4.07 -7.50 19.53
N ASP A 202 3.28 -8.27 20.30
CA ASP A 202 3.72 -9.52 20.94
C ASP A 202 3.57 -10.73 20.01
N PHE A 203 2.55 -10.74 19.16
CA PHE A 203 2.20 -11.89 18.32
C PHE A 203 1.97 -11.47 16.85
N ARG A 204 2.40 -12.35 15.93
CA ARG A 204 2.17 -12.24 14.49
C ARG A 204 1.83 -13.60 13.89
N ARG A 205 0.67 -13.72 13.25
CA ARG A 205 0.21 -14.97 12.62
C ARG A 205 0.21 -16.18 13.60
N GLY A 206 -0.23 -15.95 14.84
CA GLY A 206 -0.36 -17.00 15.87
C GLY A 206 0.95 -17.44 16.53
N LYS A 207 2.09 -16.80 16.23
CA LYS A 207 3.39 -17.05 16.86
C LYS A 207 3.97 -15.77 17.47
N PRO A 208 4.94 -15.87 18.41
CA PRO A 208 5.63 -14.68 18.93
C PRO A 208 6.19 -13.82 17.79
N SER A 209 6.09 -12.50 17.94
CA SER A 209 6.62 -11.57 16.93
C SER A 209 8.15 -11.48 17.02
N VAL A 210 8.77 -10.92 15.97
CA VAL A 210 10.22 -10.62 16.00
C VAL A 210 10.59 -9.65 17.12
N ASN A 211 9.66 -8.77 17.53
CA ASN A 211 9.84 -7.83 18.62
C ASN A 211 10.05 -8.49 19.97
N VAL A 212 9.40 -9.63 20.21
CA VAL A 212 9.55 -10.42 21.45
C VAL A 212 10.78 -11.32 21.41
N MET A 213 11.07 -11.88 20.22
CA MET A 213 12.12 -12.90 20.06
C MET A 213 13.53 -12.32 20.04
N TRP A 214 13.71 -11.08 19.57
CA TRP A 214 15.03 -10.49 19.36
C TRP A 214 15.08 -9.02 19.80
N ASN A 215 16.30 -8.51 19.91
CA ASN A 215 16.57 -7.11 20.23
C ASN A 215 16.07 -6.18 19.11
N HIS A 216 15.40 -5.09 19.46
CA HIS A 216 14.84 -4.10 18.51
C HIS A 216 15.86 -3.61 17.46
N LYS A 217 17.13 -3.39 17.85
CA LYS A 217 18.18 -2.96 16.91
C LYS A 217 18.47 -4.03 15.85
N GLN A 218 18.52 -5.30 16.26
CA GLN A 218 18.72 -6.41 15.32
C GLN A 218 17.55 -6.61 14.41
N VAL A 219 16.33 -6.48 14.93
CA VAL A 219 15.09 -6.58 14.15
C VAL A 219 15.01 -5.47 13.10
N THR A 220 15.26 -4.21 13.49
CA THR A 220 15.29 -3.08 12.55
C THR A 220 16.30 -3.31 11.42
N MET A 221 17.55 -3.73 11.77
CA MET A 221 18.57 -4.04 10.78
C MET A 221 18.19 -5.21 9.87
N ALA A 222 17.44 -6.20 10.36
CA ALA A 222 16.97 -7.31 9.54
C ALA A 222 15.89 -6.85 8.54
N GLY A 223 14.98 -5.95 8.93
CA GLY A 223 14.05 -5.31 8.02
C GLY A 223 14.76 -4.49 6.92
N ASP A 224 15.76 -3.69 7.31
CA ASP A 224 16.60 -2.93 6.36
C ASP A 224 17.35 -3.86 5.40
N PHE A 225 17.87 -4.98 5.90
CA PHE A 225 18.54 -5.98 5.07
C PHE A 225 17.61 -6.59 4.03
N ILE A 226 16.37 -6.95 4.40
CA ILE A 226 15.37 -7.46 3.45
C ILE A 226 15.07 -6.41 2.38
N LEU A 227 14.87 -5.13 2.75
CA LEU A 227 14.64 -4.03 1.80
C LEU A 227 15.82 -3.80 0.88
N ALA A 228 17.06 -3.88 1.40
CA ALA A 228 18.26 -3.73 0.60
C ALA A 228 18.37 -4.84 -0.46
N ILE A 229 18.07 -6.09 -0.09
CA ILE A 229 18.09 -7.22 -1.04
C ILE A 229 16.94 -7.07 -2.07
N ALA A 230 15.75 -6.66 -1.65
CA ALA A 230 14.66 -6.36 -2.57
C ALA A 230 15.07 -5.27 -3.57
N SER A 231 15.73 -4.21 -3.12
CA SER A 231 16.24 -3.12 -3.98
C SER A 231 17.29 -3.63 -4.98
N MET A 232 18.18 -4.53 -4.57
CA MET A 232 19.11 -5.19 -5.50
C MET A 232 18.39 -6.03 -6.55
N MET A 233 17.33 -6.74 -6.18
CA MET A 233 16.51 -7.51 -7.13
C MET A 233 15.81 -6.57 -8.11
N ILE A 234 15.22 -5.46 -7.64
CA ILE A 234 14.60 -4.44 -8.49
C ILE A 234 15.60 -3.91 -9.53
N ALA A 235 16.82 -3.56 -9.11
CA ALA A 235 17.85 -3.07 -10.00
C ALA A 235 18.25 -4.11 -11.08
N ARG A 236 18.25 -5.40 -10.72
CA ARG A 236 18.54 -6.50 -11.66
C ARG A 236 17.48 -6.72 -12.74
N LEU A 237 16.26 -6.22 -12.56
CA LEU A 237 15.22 -6.22 -13.60
C LEU A 237 15.61 -5.36 -14.80
N LYS A 238 16.56 -4.43 -14.64
CA LYS A 238 17.08 -3.53 -15.69
C LYS A 238 15.98 -2.75 -16.43
N ASN A 239 14.93 -2.39 -15.70
CA ASN A 239 13.83 -1.58 -16.20
C ASN A 239 13.66 -0.34 -15.29
N ASN A 240 14.01 0.83 -15.81
CA ASN A 240 14.01 2.07 -15.02
C ASN A 240 12.62 2.47 -14.55
N GLU A 241 11.59 2.25 -15.36
CA GLU A 241 10.23 2.56 -15.00
C GLU A 241 9.72 1.68 -13.85
N VAL A 242 9.98 0.38 -13.93
CA VAL A 242 9.68 -0.56 -12.84
C VAL A 242 10.47 -0.21 -11.58
N THR A 243 11.74 0.19 -11.72
CA THR A 243 12.54 0.64 -10.57
C THR A 243 11.91 1.85 -9.91
N LEU A 244 11.46 2.85 -10.66
CA LEU A 244 10.80 4.03 -10.13
C LEU A 244 9.49 3.67 -9.43
N VAL A 245 8.65 2.86 -10.07
CA VAL A 245 7.34 2.43 -9.55
C VAL A 245 7.48 1.66 -8.23
N LEU A 246 8.41 0.70 -8.14
CA LEU A 246 8.61 -0.08 -6.93
C LEU A 246 9.34 0.70 -5.82
N SER A 247 10.23 1.64 -6.18
CA SER A 247 10.85 2.55 -5.20
C SER A 247 9.82 3.51 -4.58
N GLN A 248 8.81 3.93 -5.37
CA GLN A 248 7.70 4.73 -4.85
C GLN A 248 6.93 4.00 -3.74
N VAL A 249 6.81 2.67 -3.82
CA VAL A 249 6.16 1.86 -2.77
C VAL A 249 6.84 2.04 -1.42
N VAL A 250 8.18 1.99 -1.39
CA VAL A 250 8.93 2.15 -0.13
C VAL A 250 8.70 3.56 0.43
N THR A 251 8.70 4.57 -0.42
CA THR A 251 8.38 5.95 -0.05
C THR A 251 6.96 6.06 0.52
N ASP A 252 5.98 5.41 -0.11
CA ASP A 252 4.59 5.41 0.33
C ASP A 252 4.44 4.73 1.69
N LEU A 253 5.08 3.57 1.90
CA LEU A 253 5.05 2.85 3.18
C LEU A 253 5.56 3.75 4.33
N VAL A 254 6.74 4.38 4.16
CA VAL A 254 7.32 5.27 5.17
C VAL A 254 6.39 6.46 5.44
N GLN A 255 5.89 7.13 4.38
CA GLN A 255 4.97 8.25 4.55
C GLN A 255 3.65 7.84 5.20
N GLY A 256 3.13 6.66 4.87
CA GLY A 256 1.92 6.11 5.48
C GLY A 256 2.10 5.88 6.99
N GLU A 257 3.29 5.38 7.39
CA GLU A 257 3.62 5.20 8.80
C GLU A 257 3.73 6.54 9.55
N PHE A 258 4.41 7.52 8.97
CA PHE A 258 4.46 8.87 9.54
C PHE A 258 3.06 9.51 9.67
N MET A 259 2.16 9.26 8.73
CA MET A 259 0.78 9.72 8.81
C MET A 259 0.05 9.07 10.00
N GLN A 260 0.32 7.80 10.30
CA GLN A 260 -0.27 7.11 11.45
C GLN A 260 0.22 7.67 12.79
N LEU A 261 1.50 8.02 12.88
CA LEU A 261 2.12 8.51 14.12
C LEU A 261 1.77 9.96 14.46
N GLY A 262 1.53 10.82 13.47
CA GLY A 262 1.55 12.27 13.60
C GLY A 262 0.26 13.04 13.29
N SER A 263 -0.89 12.38 13.12
CA SER A 263 -2.10 13.07 12.64
C SER A 263 -2.77 14.03 13.63
N LYS A 264 -3.00 15.26 13.16
CA LYS A 264 -3.80 16.30 13.81
C LYS A 264 -4.84 16.89 12.83
N GLU A 265 -5.49 16.03 12.05
CA GLU A 265 -6.44 16.47 11.04
C GLU A 265 -7.71 17.02 11.67
N THR A 266 -8.29 18.03 11.00
CA THR A 266 -9.63 18.50 11.29
C THR A 266 -10.67 17.41 10.99
N GLU A 267 -11.85 17.50 11.59
CA GLU A 267 -12.94 16.52 11.38
C GLU A 267 -13.24 16.29 9.89
N ASN A 268 -13.21 17.35 9.09
CA ASN A 268 -13.49 17.29 7.66
C ASN A 268 -12.38 16.62 6.83
N GLU A 269 -11.16 16.55 7.33
CA GLU A 269 -10.00 16.00 6.62
C GLU A 269 -9.71 14.55 6.98
N ARG A 270 -10.23 14.06 8.12
CA ARG A 270 -9.87 12.74 8.68
C ARG A 270 -10.15 11.58 7.73
N PHE A 271 -11.29 11.58 7.06
CA PHE A 271 -11.62 10.47 6.17
C PHE A 271 -10.72 10.45 4.92
N ALA A 272 -10.42 11.62 4.34
CA ALA A 272 -9.47 11.72 3.23
C ALA A 272 -8.06 11.31 3.64
N HIS A 273 -7.63 11.74 4.82
CA HIS A 273 -6.37 11.34 5.42
C HIS A 273 -6.30 9.84 5.66
N TYR A 274 -7.37 9.25 6.22
CA TYR A 274 -7.49 7.80 6.40
C TYR A 274 -7.34 7.04 5.07
N LEU A 275 -8.05 7.44 4.01
CA LEU A 275 -7.94 6.79 2.69
C LEU A 275 -6.54 6.92 2.10
N THR A 276 -5.90 8.09 2.25
CA THR A 276 -4.53 8.32 1.78
C THR A 276 -3.54 7.45 2.55
N LYS A 277 -3.66 7.38 3.87
CA LYS A 277 -2.85 6.49 4.72
C LYS A 277 -3.05 5.02 4.32
N THR A 278 -4.29 4.58 4.16
CA THR A 278 -4.67 3.21 3.77
C THR A 278 -4.10 2.84 2.41
N TYR A 279 -4.18 3.76 1.44
CA TYR A 279 -3.52 3.57 0.16
C TYR A 279 -2.00 3.36 0.35
N ARG A 280 -1.33 4.25 1.06
CA ARG A 280 0.14 4.22 1.22
C ARG A 280 0.63 2.98 1.96
N LYS A 281 0.01 2.64 3.09
CA LYS A 281 0.44 1.48 3.92
C LYS A 281 0.09 0.13 3.28
N THR A 282 -1.04 0.02 2.58
CA THR A 282 -1.56 -1.28 2.15
C THR A 282 -1.71 -1.40 0.64
N ALA A 283 -2.39 -0.44 0.00
CA ALA A 283 -2.79 -0.59 -1.41
C ALA A 283 -1.65 -0.28 -2.39
N SER A 284 -0.72 0.63 -2.04
CA SER A 284 0.37 1.06 -2.93
C SER A 284 1.24 -0.11 -3.38
N LEU A 285 1.65 -0.99 -2.46
CA LEU A 285 2.46 -2.15 -2.79
C LEU A 285 1.75 -3.07 -3.79
N MET A 286 0.48 -3.36 -3.58
CA MET A 286 -0.29 -4.22 -4.49
C MET A 286 -0.48 -3.56 -5.86
N ALA A 287 -0.89 -2.28 -5.89
CA ALA A 287 -1.10 -1.51 -7.11
C ALA A 287 0.16 -1.43 -7.97
N ASN A 288 1.28 -1.09 -7.35
CA ASN A 288 2.54 -0.91 -8.05
C ASN A 288 3.20 -2.24 -8.44
N SER A 289 2.97 -3.33 -7.70
CA SER A 289 3.42 -4.66 -8.09
C SER A 289 2.71 -5.15 -9.37
N VAL A 290 1.39 -5.01 -9.46
CA VAL A 290 0.65 -5.41 -10.67
C VAL A 290 0.89 -4.48 -11.85
N LYS A 291 1.14 -3.18 -11.62
CA LYS A 291 1.62 -2.26 -12.65
C LYS A 291 2.97 -2.69 -13.19
N SER A 292 3.89 -3.06 -12.30
CA SER A 292 5.24 -3.49 -12.68
C SER A 292 5.25 -4.75 -13.55
N VAL A 293 4.40 -5.74 -13.26
CA VAL A 293 4.31 -6.94 -14.11
C VAL A 293 3.71 -6.63 -15.48
N ALA A 294 2.82 -5.63 -15.59
CA ALA A 294 2.28 -5.15 -16.85
C ALA A 294 3.38 -4.45 -17.69
N LEU A 295 4.14 -3.55 -17.08
CA LEU A 295 5.28 -2.88 -17.73
C LEU A 295 6.32 -3.88 -18.24
N LEU A 296 6.63 -4.92 -17.46
CA LEU A 296 7.56 -5.98 -17.86
C LEU A 296 7.04 -6.85 -19.00
N ALA A 297 5.72 -6.94 -19.17
CA ALA A 297 5.11 -7.55 -20.34
C ALA A 297 5.20 -6.67 -21.59
N GLY A 298 5.61 -5.41 -21.49
CA GLY A 298 5.55 -4.45 -22.58
C GLY A 298 4.15 -3.87 -22.82
N ALA A 299 3.30 -3.86 -21.80
CA ALA A 299 1.97 -3.26 -21.86
C ALA A 299 2.07 -1.74 -22.09
N ASP A 300 1.13 -1.20 -22.83
CA ASP A 300 1.00 0.23 -23.01
C ASP A 300 0.54 0.93 -21.72
N GLU A 301 0.49 2.25 -21.75
CA GLU A 301 0.11 3.06 -20.59
C GLU A 301 -1.31 2.72 -20.10
N GLN A 302 -2.25 2.46 -21.02
CA GLN A 302 -3.64 2.18 -20.68
C GLN A 302 -3.78 0.84 -19.96
N LEU A 303 -3.12 -0.21 -20.46
CA LEU A 303 -3.16 -1.54 -19.86
C LEU A 303 -2.38 -1.57 -18.53
N SER A 304 -1.26 -0.85 -18.45
CA SER A 304 -0.48 -0.71 -17.21
C SER A 304 -1.26 0.06 -16.12
N GLU A 305 -2.01 1.11 -16.51
CA GLU A 305 -2.88 1.84 -15.60
C GLU A 305 -4.09 0.99 -15.15
N LEU A 306 -4.66 0.18 -16.05
CA LEU A 306 -5.71 -0.79 -15.71
C LEU A 306 -5.23 -1.76 -14.64
N ALA A 307 -4.04 -2.33 -14.79
CA ALA A 307 -3.44 -3.19 -13.78
C ALA A 307 -3.25 -2.46 -12.44
N TYR A 308 -2.71 -1.24 -12.48
CA TYR A 308 -2.56 -0.40 -11.30
C TYR A 308 -3.88 -0.17 -10.56
N GLN A 309 -4.93 0.24 -11.28
CA GLN A 309 -6.24 0.50 -10.68
C GLN A 309 -6.89 -0.77 -10.12
N TYR A 310 -6.70 -1.93 -10.74
CA TYR A 310 -7.10 -3.21 -10.16
C TYR A 310 -6.43 -3.43 -8.80
N GLY A 311 -5.11 -3.35 -8.75
CA GLY A 311 -4.36 -3.58 -7.52
C GLY A 311 -4.67 -2.57 -6.41
N ARG A 312 -4.89 -1.29 -6.79
CA ARG A 312 -5.31 -0.23 -5.88
C ARG A 312 -6.65 -0.55 -5.22
N ASN A 313 -7.63 -0.96 -6.00
CA ASN A 313 -8.97 -1.27 -5.50
C ASN A 313 -8.98 -2.54 -4.64
N ILE A 314 -8.27 -3.59 -5.03
CA ILE A 314 -8.11 -4.80 -4.19
C ILE A 314 -7.42 -4.44 -2.87
N GLY A 315 -6.37 -3.64 -2.90
CA GLY A 315 -5.63 -3.25 -1.69
C GLY A 315 -6.47 -2.40 -0.72
N LEU A 316 -7.25 -1.44 -1.23
CA LEU A 316 -8.18 -0.64 -0.41
C LEU A 316 -9.31 -1.50 0.16
N GLY A 317 -9.94 -2.34 -0.67
CA GLY A 317 -10.96 -3.27 -0.23
C GLY A 317 -10.45 -4.23 0.85
N PHE A 318 -9.22 -4.73 0.69
CA PHE A 318 -8.57 -5.61 1.66
C PHE A 318 -8.42 -4.93 3.03
N GLN A 319 -7.93 -3.70 3.09
CA GLN A 319 -7.77 -2.98 4.36
C GLN A 319 -9.11 -2.62 5.01
N LEU A 320 -10.09 -2.17 4.21
CA LEU A 320 -11.43 -1.88 4.73
C LEU A 320 -12.08 -3.12 5.36
N VAL A 321 -11.85 -4.32 4.80
CA VAL A 321 -12.30 -5.58 5.41
C VAL A 321 -11.52 -5.90 6.68
N ASP A 322 -10.20 -5.64 6.72
CA ASP A 322 -9.41 -5.82 7.96
C ASP A 322 -9.92 -4.90 9.08
N ASP A 323 -10.23 -3.63 8.77
CA ASP A 323 -10.80 -2.67 9.72
C ASP A 323 -12.18 -3.14 10.25
N LEU A 324 -13.00 -3.78 9.41
CA LEU A 324 -14.25 -4.40 9.84
C LEU A 324 -14.03 -5.59 10.77
N LEU A 325 -13.09 -6.46 10.41
CA LEU A 325 -12.78 -7.67 11.18
C LEU A 325 -12.31 -7.34 12.59
N ASP A 326 -11.64 -6.20 12.80
CA ASP A 326 -11.23 -5.74 14.13
C ASP A 326 -12.43 -5.49 15.07
N PHE A 327 -13.61 -5.17 14.53
CA PHE A 327 -14.84 -4.96 15.29
C PHE A 327 -15.77 -6.17 15.39
N VAL A 328 -15.77 -7.06 14.37
CA VAL A 328 -16.78 -8.14 14.30
C VAL A 328 -16.23 -9.52 14.63
N SER A 329 -14.91 -9.72 14.58
CA SER A 329 -14.30 -11.01 14.85
C SER A 329 -14.12 -11.24 16.35
N SER A 330 -14.39 -12.46 16.81
CA SER A 330 -14.01 -12.85 18.15
C SER A 330 -12.47 -12.95 18.27
N SER A 331 -11.95 -12.63 19.45
CA SER A 331 -10.50 -12.74 19.75
C SER A 331 -9.92 -14.12 19.41
N ALA A 332 -10.73 -15.18 19.49
CA ALA A 332 -10.35 -16.55 19.15
C ALA A 332 -10.12 -16.75 17.63
N MET A 333 -10.85 -16.04 16.77
CA MET A 333 -10.72 -16.18 15.31
C MET A 333 -9.54 -15.40 14.72
N MET A 334 -9.20 -14.25 15.31
CA MET A 334 -8.17 -13.34 14.76
C MET A 334 -6.79 -13.54 15.40
N GLY A 335 -6.70 -14.23 16.53
CA GLY A 335 -5.45 -14.31 17.31
C GLY A 335 -4.98 -12.95 17.86
N LYS A 336 -5.89 -11.95 17.87
CA LYS A 336 -5.68 -10.58 18.39
C LYS A 336 -6.86 -10.20 19.28
N PRO A 337 -6.65 -9.32 20.29
CA PRO A 337 -7.75 -8.74 21.07
C PRO A 337 -8.71 -7.98 20.16
N THR A 338 -10.02 -8.07 20.40
CA THR A 338 -11.03 -7.25 19.73
C THR A 338 -10.76 -5.77 19.94
N ALA A 339 -11.04 -4.95 18.93
CA ALA A 339 -10.78 -3.50 18.90
C ALA A 339 -9.29 -3.16 19.15
N ALA A 340 -8.40 -3.91 18.53
CA ALA A 340 -6.96 -3.68 18.61
C ALA A 340 -6.57 -2.29 18.11
N ASP A 341 -7.18 -1.84 17.01
CA ASP A 341 -6.95 -0.51 16.44
C ASP A 341 -7.31 0.61 17.42
N LEU A 342 -8.46 0.52 18.09
CA LEU A 342 -8.85 1.49 19.13
C LEU A 342 -7.85 1.53 20.29
N LYS A 343 -7.36 0.38 20.74
CA LYS A 343 -6.35 0.28 21.80
C LYS A 343 -5.01 0.88 21.41
N LEU A 344 -4.68 0.84 20.11
CA LEU A 344 -3.51 1.51 19.54
C LEU A 344 -3.74 3.01 19.28
N GLY A 345 -4.94 3.51 19.58
CA GLY A 345 -5.28 4.93 19.37
C GLY A 345 -5.60 5.27 17.94
N LEU A 346 -6.01 4.28 17.12
CA LEU A 346 -6.28 4.44 15.70
C LEU A 346 -7.77 4.53 15.42
N ALA A 347 -8.19 5.59 14.73
CA ALA A 347 -9.53 5.72 14.18
C ALA A 347 -9.54 5.21 12.72
N THR A 348 -10.17 4.04 12.53
CA THR A 348 -10.36 3.41 11.22
C THR A 348 -11.73 3.71 10.63
N ALA A 349 -12.02 3.23 9.42
CA ALA A 349 -13.24 3.56 8.69
C ALA A 349 -14.54 3.40 9.52
N PRO A 350 -14.76 2.31 10.28
CA PRO A 350 -15.97 2.16 11.10
C PRO A 350 -16.18 3.30 12.10
N VAL A 351 -15.10 3.75 12.74
CA VAL A 351 -15.13 4.87 13.71
C VAL A 351 -15.44 6.18 13.01
N LEU A 352 -14.78 6.45 11.88
CA LEU A 352 -14.94 7.69 11.13
C LEU A 352 -16.36 7.84 10.59
N PHE A 353 -16.97 6.76 10.11
CA PHE A 353 -18.38 6.77 9.74
C PHE A 353 -19.33 6.93 10.95
N ALA A 354 -18.97 6.33 12.08
CA ALA A 354 -19.78 6.48 13.30
C ALA A 354 -19.79 7.93 13.82
N CYS A 355 -18.74 8.72 13.57
CA CYS A 355 -18.66 10.13 13.94
C CYS A 355 -19.77 10.98 13.33
N GLU A 356 -20.27 10.64 12.13
CA GLU A 356 -21.38 11.37 11.50
C GLU A 356 -22.65 11.34 12.38
N LYS A 357 -22.89 10.23 13.07
CA LYS A 357 -24.05 10.04 13.95
C LYS A 357 -23.75 10.41 15.40
N TYR A 358 -22.52 10.17 15.84
CA TYR A 358 -22.07 10.34 17.22
C TYR A 358 -20.85 11.25 17.30
N PRO A 359 -21.04 12.60 17.27
CA PRO A 359 -19.93 13.55 17.33
C PRO A 359 -19.09 13.47 18.60
N GLU A 360 -19.59 12.81 19.66
CA GLU A 360 -18.86 12.55 20.90
C GLU A 360 -17.59 11.67 20.67
N LEU A 361 -17.49 10.99 19.54
CA LEU A 361 -16.26 10.28 19.14
C LEU A 361 -15.10 11.23 18.77
N ASN A 362 -15.40 12.47 18.32
CA ASN A 362 -14.35 13.38 17.89
C ASN A 362 -13.30 13.70 18.98
N PRO A 363 -13.67 14.10 20.21
CA PRO A 363 -12.69 14.30 21.28
C PRO A 363 -11.95 13.01 21.65
N MET A 364 -12.58 11.83 21.58
CA MET A 364 -11.90 10.55 21.84
C MET A 364 -10.82 10.26 20.78
N ILE A 365 -11.10 10.53 19.49
CA ILE A 365 -10.13 10.41 18.41
C ILE A 365 -8.94 11.37 18.63
N MET A 366 -9.22 12.62 19.00
CA MET A 366 -8.17 13.63 19.22
C MET A 366 -7.20 13.25 20.35
N ARG A 367 -7.68 12.59 21.39
CA ARG A 367 -6.84 12.08 22.49
C ARG A 367 -6.44 10.61 22.30
N ARG A 368 -6.66 10.04 21.11
CA ARG A 368 -6.27 8.68 20.75
C ARG A 368 -6.84 7.60 21.68
N PHE A 369 -8.06 7.78 22.15
CA PHE A 369 -8.75 6.85 23.06
C PHE A 369 -7.94 6.52 24.34
N GLN A 370 -7.19 7.48 24.87
CA GLN A 370 -6.30 7.26 26.02
C GLN A 370 -6.98 7.41 27.37
N GLU A 371 -8.17 8.00 27.43
CA GLU A 371 -8.90 8.08 28.70
C GLU A 371 -9.61 6.76 29.04
N PRO A 372 -9.70 6.41 30.33
CA PRO A 372 -10.41 5.21 30.75
C PRO A 372 -11.85 5.20 30.25
N GLY A 373 -12.28 4.12 29.60
CA GLY A 373 -13.64 3.95 29.05
C GLY A 373 -13.80 4.45 27.63
N ASP A 374 -12.81 5.13 27.02
CA ASP A 374 -12.90 5.60 25.64
C ASP A 374 -13.03 4.47 24.62
N VAL A 375 -12.22 3.42 24.79
CA VAL A 375 -12.20 2.27 23.89
C VAL A 375 -13.56 1.54 23.91
N GLU A 376 -14.05 1.26 25.11
CA GLU A 376 -15.35 0.59 25.32
C GLU A 376 -16.51 1.44 24.78
N ARG A 377 -16.47 2.74 25.04
CA ARG A 377 -17.49 3.67 24.56
C ARG A 377 -17.45 3.80 23.05
N ALA A 378 -16.29 3.97 22.45
CA ALA A 378 -16.14 4.04 20.99
C ALA A 378 -16.63 2.74 20.34
N PHE A 379 -16.26 1.58 20.86
CA PHE A 379 -16.71 0.27 20.39
C PHE A 379 -18.24 0.15 20.42
N GLU A 380 -18.87 0.55 21.52
CA GLU A 380 -20.34 0.57 21.67
C GLU A 380 -21.00 1.48 20.62
N LEU A 381 -20.47 2.70 20.42
CA LEU A 381 -21.03 3.68 19.48
C LEU A 381 -20.90 3.23 18.04
N VAL A 382 -19.78 2.60 17.67
CA VAL A 382 -19.60 2.01 16.33
C VAL A 382 -20.68 0.96 16.08
N HIS A 383 -20.94 0.06 17.02
CA HIS A 383 -22.00 -0.97 16.88
C HIS A 383 -23.42 -0.40 16.87
N LYS A 384 -23.67 0.72 17.55
CA LYS A 384 -24.95 1.44 17.53
C LYS A 384 -25.14 2.33 16.29
N SER A 385 -24.07 2.56 15.55
CA SER A 385 -24.08 3.34 14.32
C SER A 385 -24.34 2.46 13.10
N LYS A 386 -24.26 3.05 11.91
CA LYS A 386 -24.13 2.33 10.62
C LYS A 386 -22.70 2.26 10.14
N GLY A 387 -21.71 2.55 10.98
CA GLY A 387 -20.31 2.63 10.58
C GLY A 387 -19.76 1.32 10.01
N LEU A 388 -20.15 0.19 10.59
CA LEU A 388 -19.78 -1.14 10.08
C LEU A 388 -20.38 -1.39 8.69
N GLU A 389 -21.70 -1.12 8.52
CA GLU A 389 -22.39 -1.30 7.25
C GLU A 389 -21.84 -0.39 6.15
N GLN A 390 -21.53 0.88 6.48
CA GLN A 390 -20.94 1.85 5.55
C GLN A 390 -19.52 1.43 5.12
N THR A 391 -18.71 0.91 6.05
CA THR A 391 -17.39 0.39 5.75
C THR A 391 -17.46 -0.85 4.85
N GLN A 392 -18.38 -1.77 5.14
CA GLN A 392 -18.63 -2.95 4.31
C GLN A 392 -19.08 -2.56 2.89
N PHE A 393 -19.96 -1.58 2.79
CA PHE A 393 -20.41 -1.05 1.50
C PHE A 393 -19.25 -0.47 0.69
N LEU A 394 -18.39 0.33 1.32
CA LEU A 394 -17.20 0.91 0.66
C LEU A 394 -16.21 -0.18 0.22
N ALA A 395 -15.94 -1.18 1.06
CA ALA A 395 -15.10 -2.32 0.69
C ALA A 395 -15.65 -3.05 -0.54
N LYS A 396 -16.98 -3.27 -0.56
CA LYS A 396 -17.67 -3.92 -1.68
C LYS A 396 -17.59 -3.09 -2.96
N GLN A 397 -17.72 -1.77 -2.89
CA GLN A 397 -17.54 -0.90 -4.06
C GLN A 397 -16.14 -1.01 -4.66
N HIS A 398 -15.09 -1.00 -3.84
CA HIS A 398 -13.73 -1.18 -4.32
C HIS A 398 -13.53 -2.56 -4.98
N CYS A 399 -14.03 -3.62 -4.37
CA CYS A 399 -13.94 -4.95 -4.97
C CYS A 399 -14.73 -5.08 -6.26
N GLN A 400 -15.93 -4.46 -6.37
CA GLN A 400 -16.71 -4.43 -7.61
C GLN A 400 -16.00 -3.64 -8.71
N GLU A 401 -15.34 -2.53 -8.38
CA GLU A 401 -14.53 -1.80 -9.35
C GLU A 401 -13.35 -2.66 -9.84
N ALA A 402 -12.69 -3.39 -8.96
CA ALA A 402 -11.65 -4.34 -9.35
C ALA A 402 -12.19 -5.43 -10.31
N VAL A 403 -13.39 -5.97 -10.04
CA VAL A 403 -14.08 -6.90 -10.95
C VAL A 403 -14.36 -6.26 -12.30
N ARG A 404 -14.89 -5.03 -12.32
CA ARG A 404 -15.14 -4.29 -13.55
C ARG A 404 -13.88 -4.14 -14.41
N ILE A 405 -12.78 -3.79 -13.75
CA ILE A 405 -11.46 -3.64 -14.38
C ILE A 405 -10.95 -4.99 -14.93
N ALA A 406 -11.00 -6.06 -14.14
CA ALA A 406 -10.56 -7.38 -14.57
C ALA A 406 -11.36 -7.90 -15.77
N ASN A 407 -12.66 -7.56 -15.89
CA ASN A 407 -13.49 -7.91 -17.02
C ASN A 407 -13.11 -7.19 -18.34
N MET A 408 -12.21 -6.20 -18.29
CA MET A 408 -11.66 -5.57 -19.51
C MET A 408 -10.52 -6.40 -20.12
N LEU A 409 -9.97 -7.38 -19.39
CA LEU A 409 -9.00 -8.33 -19.90
C LEU A 409 -9.70 -9.45 -20.67
N LYS A 410 -8.97 -10.13 -21.59
CA LYS A 410 -9.49 -11.32 -22.29
C LYS A 410 -9.88 -12.40 -21.31
N ASP A 411 -10.97 -13.10 -21.61
CA ASP A 411 -11.43 -14.26 -20.83
C ASP A 411 -10.34 -15.35 -20.81
N SER A 412 -9.92 -15.68 -19.60
CA SER A 412 -8.89 -16.69 -19.34
C SER A 412 -9.04 -17.23 -17.91
N PRO A 413 -8.47 -18.40 -17.59
CA PRO A 413 -8.45 -18.89 -16.20
C PRO A 413 -7.84 -17.86 -15.22
N PHE A 414 -6.83 -17.10 -15.66
CA PHE A 414 -6.14 -16.12 -14.82
C PHE A 414 -6.98 -14.85 -14.62
N GLN A 415 -7.69 -14.41 -15.63
CA GLN A 415 -8.69 -13.34 -15.52
C GLN A 415 -9.80 -13.75 -14.54
N LYS A 416 -10.30 -14.97 -14.62
CA LYS A 416 -11.27 -15.52 -13.64
C LYS A 416 -10.69 -15.59 -12.23
N GLY A 417 -9.42 -15.95 -12.09
CA GLY A 417 -8.69 -15.90 -10.83
C GLY A 417 -8.66 -14.50 -10.22
N LEU A 418 -8.48 -13.45 -11.04
CA LEU A 418 -8.57 -12.06 -10.56
C LEU A 418 -9.98 -11.69 -10.08
N LEU A 419 -11.04 -12.17 -10.76
CA LEU A 419 -12.42 -11.95 -10.34
C LEU A 419 -12.70 -12.61 -8.99
N VAL A 420 -12.30 -13.87 -8.82
CA VAL A 420 -12.44 -14.63 -7.56
C VAL A 420 -11.62 -13.99 -6.44
N THR A 421 -10.47 -13.39 -6.73
CA THR A 421 -9.68 -12.70 -5.71
C THR A 421 -10.45 -11.55 -5.06
N ALA A 422 -11.25 -10.80 -5.82
CA ALA A 422 -12.07 -9.73 -5.27
C ALA A 422 -13.18 -10.28 -4.34
N ASP A 423 -13.79 -11.41 -4.71
CA ASP A 423 -14.75 -12.12 -3.87
C ASP A 423 -14.09 -12.68 -2.61
N TYR A 424 -12.90 -13.30 -2.76
CA TYR A 424 -12.12 -13.80 -1.63
C TYR A 424 -11.78 -12.71 -0.60
N VAL A 425 -11.44 -11.50 -1.06
CA VAL A 425 -11.18 -10.36 -0.17
C VAL A 425 -12.43 -10.00 0.64
N LEU A 426 -13.61 -9.92 0.00
CA LEU A 426 -14.86 -9.59 0.68
C LEU A 426 -15.34 -10.69 1.63
N ASN A 427 -15.18 -11.96 1.25
CA ASN A 427 -15.70 -13.10 2.01
C ASN A 427 -14.78 -13.57 3.15
N ARG A 428 -13.67 -12.88 3.41
CA ARG A 428 -12.82 -13.11 4.61
C ARG A 428 -13.56 -12.90 5.93
N MET A 429 -14.73 -12.26 5.88
CA MET A 429 -15.62 -12.02 7.03
C MET A 429 -16.51 -13.22 7.38
N LYS A 430 -16.51 -14.30 6.56
CA LYS A 430 -17.34 -15.49 6.76
C LYS A 430 -16.57 -16.62 7.39
#